data_b883e64c399097eea8463d1815debc14
#
_entry.id   b883e64c399097eea8463d1815debc14
#
_cell.length_a   1.000
_cell.length_b   1.000
_cell.length_c   1.000
_cell.angle_alpha   90.00
_cell.angle_beta   90.00
_cell.angle_gamma   90.00
#
_symmetry.space_group_name_H-M   'P 1'
#
loop_
_entity.id
_entity.type
_entity.pdbx_description
1 polymer ?
#
loop_
_entity_poly.entity_id
_entity_poly.type
_entity_poly.pdbx_seq_one_letter_code
_entity_poly.pdbx_strand_id
1 'polypeptide(L)'
;KGQFSAEPQKEGKRIISKNTSKTIQQLMINTVEYGSGARAKPDSGGAGVKTATAQTGNPENLNGWIAGFFPAESPKYAVAVLVEKAVSGARSAGPVFKYIADKIA
;
A
#
# COMPACT_ATOMS: atom_id res chain seq x y z
N LYS A 1 18.70 -13.19 10.99
CA LYS A 1 18.03 -12.51 11.86
C LYS A 1 16.62 -12.53 11.74
N GLY A 2 15.73 -12.46 11.27
CA GLY A 2 14.30 -12.63 11.40
C GLY A 2 13.90 -13.99 10.94
N GLN A 3 12.68 -14.32 11.26
CA GLN A 3 12.09 -15.54 10.78
C GLN A 3 11.07 -15.20 9.71
N PHE A 4 11.07 -16.02 8.68
CA PHE A 4 10.07 -15.89 7.62
C PHE A 4 9.12 -17.06 7.71
N SER A 5 7.84 -16.76 7.64
CA SER A 5 6.83 -17.80 7.58
C SER A 5 5.80 -17.42 6.54
N ALA A 6 5.24 -18.42 5.88
CA ALA A 6 4.20 -18.21 4.89
C ALA A 6 2.96 -18.94 5.33
N GLU A 7 1.85 -18.23 5.36
CA GLU A 7 0.56 -18.84 5.61
C GLU A 7 0.04 -19.44 4.31
N PRO A 8 -0.58 -20.64 4.38
CA PRO A 8 -1.22 -21.18 3.19
C PRO A 8 -2.30 -20.22 2.70
N GLN A 9 -2.37 -20.05 1.39
CA GLN A 9 -3.44 -19.25 0.83
C GLN A 9 -4.76 -19.95 1.02
N LYS A 10 -5.74 -19.21 1.51
CA LYS A 10 -7.08 -19.69 1.66
C LYS A 10 -7.98 -18.99 0.68
N GLU A 11 -8.99 -19.71 0.21
CA GLU A 11 -9.97 -19.11 -0.67
C GLU A 11 -10.71 -18.03 0.11
N GLY A 12 -10.68 -16.82 -0.43
CA GLY A 12 -11.37 -15.71 0.19
C GLY A 12 -12.85 -15.69 -0.11
N LYS A 13 -13.59 -15.00 0.71
CA LYS A 13 -15.01 -14.77 0.49
C LYS A 13 -15.19 -13.36 -0.05
N ARG A 14 -15.99 -13.23 -1.11
CA ARG A 14 -16.26 -11.92 -1.67
C ARG A 14 -17.15 -11.11 -0.71
N ILE A 15 -16.69 -9.92 -0.37
CA ILE A 15 -17.39 -9.06 0.58
C ILE A 15 -18.06 -7.89 -0.11
N ILE A 16 -17.48 -7.40 -1.21
CA ILE A 16 -18.05 -6.29 -1.98
C ILE A 16 -18.19 -6.73 -3.43
N SER A 17 -19.06 -6.04 -4.16
CA SER A 17 -19.30 -6.39 -5.56
C SER A 17 -18.04 -6.12 -6.38
N LYS A 18 -17.95 -6.79 -7.53
CA LYS A 18 -16.85 -6.60 -8.46
C LYS A 18 -16.78 -5.16 -8.95
N ASN A 19 -17.93 -4.54 -9.21
CA ASN A 19 -17.97 -3.15 -9.66
C ASN A 19 -17.45 -2.20 -8.59
N THR A 20 -17.87 -2.40 -7.34
CA THR A 20 -17.38 -1.59 -6.23
C THR A 20 -15.87 -1.76 -6.07
N SER A 21 -15.39 -2.99 -6.16
CA SER A 21 -13.97 -3.27 -6.06
C SER A 21 -13.19 -2.53 -7.14
N LYS A 22 -13.66 -2.56 -8.39
CA LYS A 22 -12.99 -1.87 -9.48
C LYS A 22 -12.98 -0.36 -9.29
N THR A 23 -14.06 0.19 -8.77
CA THR A 23 -14.13 1.62 -8.48
C THR A 23 -13.11 2.01 -7.42
N ILE A 24 -12.99 1.22 -6.35
CA ILE A 24 -12.01 1.47 -5.31
C ILE A 24 -10.59 1.36 -5.88
N GLN A 25 -10.34 0.35 -6.71
CA GLN A 25 -9.03 0.20 -7.34
C GLN A 25 -8.66 1.42 -8.15
N GLN A 26 -9.60 1.96 -8.91
CA GLN A 26 -9.32 3.14 -9.72
C GLN A 26 -9.02 4.36 -8.85
N LEU A 27 -9.76 4.52 -7.75
CA LEU A 27 -9.49 5.61 -6.81
C LEU A 27 -8.11 5.48 -6.19
N MET A 28 -7.71 4.26 -5.87
CA MET A 28 -6.38 4.01 -5.30
C MET A 28 -5.27 4.26 -6.32
N ILE A 29 -5.52 3.93 -7.59
CA ILE A 29 -4.57 4.23 -8.67
C ILE A 29 -4.44 5.75 -8.82
N ASN A 30 -5.55 6.47 -8.77
CA ASN A 30 -5.53 7.92 -8.86
C ASN A 30 -4.72 8.54 -7.71
N THR A 31 -4.74 7.92 -6.53
CA THR A 31 -3.95 8.39 -5.40
C THR A 31 -2.45 8.37 -5.73
N VAL A 32 -1.99 7.35 -6.43
CA VAL A 32 -0.59 7.23 -6.85
C VAL A 32 -0.28 8.22 -7.97
N GLU A 33 -1.16 8.34 -8.95
CA GLU A 33 -0.89 9.18 -10.12
C GLU A 33 -1.02 10.67 -9.82
N TYR A 34 -1.95 11.05 -8.95
CA TYR A 34 -2.29 12.46 -8.77
C TYR A 34 -2.35 12.91 -7.31
N GLY A 35 -2.12 12.04 -6.34
CA GLY A 35 -2.41 12.35 -4.95
C GLY A 35 -1.31 11.99 -3.97
N SER A 36 -1.72 11.70 -2.76
CA SER A 36 -0.82 11.47 -1.63
C SER A 36 0.04 10.23 -1.75
N GLY A 37 -0.28 9.34 -2.69
CA GLY A 37 0.49 8.13 -2.90
C GLY A 37 1.57 8.25 -3.95
N ALA A 38 1.87 9.45 -4.43
CA ALA A 38 2.83 9.64 -5.52
C ALA A 38 4.20 9.06 -5.21
N ARG A 39 4.61 9.10 -3.95
CA ARG A 39 5.92 8.56 -3.54
C ARG A 39 5.98 7.04 -3.59
N ALA A 40 4.84 6.39 -3.72
CA ALA A 40 4.77 4.93 -3.81
C ALA A 40 4.79 4.42 -5.25
N LYS A 41 4.82 5.31 -6.24
CA LYS A 41 4.71 4.92 -7.64
C LYS A 41 5.94 4.13 -8.07
N PRO A 42 5.78 2.86 -8.48
CA PRO A 42 6.92 2.09 -8.98
C PRO A 42 7.37 2.60 -10.35
N ASP A 43 8.59 2.21 -10.72
CA ASP A 43 9.16 2.64 -12.00
C ASP A 43 8.38 2.13 -13.19
N SER A 44 7.72 0.99 -13.05
CA SER A 44 6.88 0.45 -14.11
C SER A 44 5.69 -0.28 -13.53
N GLY A 45 4.65 -0.43 -14.33
CA GLY A 45 3.48 -1.22 -13.98
C GLY A 45 2.42 -0.49 -13.16
N GLY A 46 2.78 0.60 -12.53
CA GLY A 46 1.83 1.35 -11.72
C GLY A 46 1.41 0.65 -10.45
N ALA A 47 0.62 1.35 -9.64
CA ALA A 47 0.13 0.82 -8.37
C ALA A 47 -1.11 1.58 -7.94
N GLY A 48 -1.83 1.02 -6.98
CA GLY A 48 -2.88 1.72 -6.28
C GLY A 48 -2.61 1.64 -4.78
N VAL A 49 -2.77 2.74 -4.06
CA VAL A 49 -2.47 2.76 -2.64
C VAL A 49 -3.45 3.62 -1.86
N LYS A 50 -3.48 3.40 -0.55
CA LYS A 50 -4.12 4.27 0.43
C LYS A 50 -3.10 4.55 1.52
N THR A 51 -2.91 5.82 1.85
CA THR A 51 -1.98 6.24 2.89
C THR A 51 -2.74 6.61 4.15
N ALA A 52 -2.07 6.50 5.29
CA ALA A 52 -2.64 6.94 6.56
C ALA A 52 -1.52 7.31 7.52
N THR A 53 -1.85 8.23 8.42
CA THR A 53 -0.96 8.62 9.51
C THR A 53 -1.74 8.40 10.79
N ALA A 54 -1.28 7.48 11.63
CA ALA A 54 -2.00 7.10 12.83
C ALA A 54 -1.30 7.65 14.07
N GLN A 55 -2.10 8.17 14.99
CA GLN A 55 -1.59 8.65 16.26
C GLN A 55 -1.38 7.48 17.21
N THR A 56 -0.35 7.60 18.05
CA THR A 56 0.00 6.53 18.98
C THR A 56 -0.28 6.91 20.44
N GLY A 57 -0.87 8.09 20.68
CA GLY A 57 -1.02 8.61 22.03
C GLY A 57 0.13 9.51 22.44
N ASN A 58 1.23 9.47 21.71
CA ASN A 58 2.37 10.37 21.91
C ASN A 58 2.47 11.26 20.68
N PRO A 59 2.29 12.60 20.85
CA PRO A 59 2.28 13.49 19.68
C PRO A 59 3.55 13.45 18.86
N GLU A 60 4.66 13.03 19.44
CA GLU A 60 5.93 12.99 18.73
C GLU A 60 6.14 11.66 17.98
N ASN A 61 5.30 10.68 18.23
CA ASN A 61 5.43 9.37 17.60
C ASN A 61 4.20 9.08 16.78
N LEU A 62 4.35 9.10 15.48
CA LEU A 62 3.27 8.76 14.56
C LEU A 62 3.61 7.47 13.84
N ASN A 63 2.59 6.71 13.50
CA ASN A 63 2.75 5.55 12.65
C ASN A 63 2.31 5.90 11.25
N GLY A 64 3.18 5.69 10.27
CA GLY A 64 2.85 5.90 8.89
C GLY A 64 2.48 4.58 8.23
N TRP A 65 1.31 4.54 7.61
CA TRP A 65 0.80 3.36 6.95
C TRP A 65 0.64 3.59 5.46
N ILE A 66 0.89 2.57 4.68
CA ILE A 66 0.45 2.53 3.30
C ILE A 66 0.04 1.09 2.99
N ALA A 67 -1.08 0.96 2.30
CA ALA A 67 -1.53 -0.34 1.83
C ALA A 67 -1.92 -0.21 0.38
N GLY A 68 -1.62 -1.20 -0.42
CA GLY A 68 -1.93 -1.12 -1.81
C GLY A 68 -1.63 -2.38 -2.58
N PHE A 69 -1.65 -2.24 -3.89
CA PHE A 69 -1.46 -3.36 -4.79
C PHE A 69 -0.65 -2.92 -6.00
N PHE A 70 -0.03 -3.88 -6.66
CA PHE A 70 0.66 -3.67 -7.91
C PHE A 70 0.73 -4.96 -8.71
N PRO A 71 0.88 -4.93 -10.03
CA PRO A 71 0.74 -3.78 -10.92
C PRO A 71 -0.68 -3.20 -10.91
N ALA A 72 -0.84 -1.99 -11.46
CA ALA A 72 -2.13 -1.30 -11.38
C ALA A 72 -3.24 -2.00 -12.16
N GLU A 73 -2.95 -2.44 -13.39
CA GLU A 73 -3.99 -2.96 -14.26
C GLU A 73 -4.38 -4.40 -13.97
N SER A 74 -3.42 -5.22 -13.57
CA SER A 74 -3.66 -6.61 -13.22
C SER A 74 -2.94 -6.91 -11.93
N PRO A 75 -3.53 -6.52 -10.80
CA PRO A 75 -2.84 -6.67 -9.53
C PRO A 75 -2.48 -8.11 -9.22
N LYS A 76 -1.23 -8.31 -8.83
CA LYS A 76 -0.72 -9.62 -8.42
C LYS A 76 -0.37 -9.65 -6.95
N TYR A 77 -0.04 -8.50 -6.37
CA TYR A 77 0.43 -8.42 -4.99
C TYR A 77 -0.33 -7.35 -4.24
N ALA A 78 -0.66 -7.65 -2.99
CA ALA A 78 -1.18 -6.68 -2.05
C ALA A 78 -0.17 -6.56 -0.91
N VAL A 79 0.16 -5.32 -0.53
CA VAL A 79 1.21 -5.05 0.45
C VAL A 79 0.73 -3.99 1.41
N ALA A 80 1.04 -4.18 2.68
CA ALA A 80 0.84 -3.16 3.70
C ALA A 80 2.18 -2.88 4.37
N VAL A 81 2.48 -1.61 4.58
CA VAL A 81 3.72 -1.16 5.19
C VAL A 81 3.39 -0.26 6.37
N LEU A 82 4.02 -0.54 7.49
CA LEU A 82 3.94 0.29 8.68
C LEU A 82 5.35 0.81 9.00
N VAL A 83 5.45 2.12 9.16
CA VAL A 83 6.68 2.75 9.61
C VAL A 83 6.40 3.44 10.94
N GLU A 84 7.08 3.01 11.99
CA GLU A 84 6.97 3.63 13.29
C GLU A 84 7.80 4.91 13.35
N LYS A 85 7.37 5.84 14.19
CA LYS A 85 8.03 7.15 14.33
C LYS A 85 8.16 7.85 12.99
N ALA A 86 7.08 7.84 12.25
CA ALA A 86 7.05 8.33 10.88
C ALA A 86 6.71 9.81 10.84
N VAL A 87 7.05 10.44 9.72
CA VAL A 87 6.55 11.79 9.42
C VAL A 87 5.10 11.69 8.98
N SER A 88 4.82 10.78 8.06
CA SER A 88 3.46 10.51 7.58
C SER A 88 3.48 9.21 6.79
N GLY A 89 2.30 8.68 6.49
CA GLY A 89 2.21 7.50 5.64
C GLY A 89 2.79 7.76 4.28
N ALA A 90 2.47 8.91 3.68
CA ALA A 90 2.96 9.24 2.35
C ALA A 90 4.48 9.36 2.32
N ARG A 91 5.06 10.11 3.26
CA ARG A 91 6.50 10.41 3.23
C ARG A 91 7.34 9.25 3.72
N SER A 92 6.87 8.53 4.72
CA SER A 92 7.69 7.50 5.37
C SER A 92 7.45 6.12 4.76
N ALA A 93 6.20 5.75 4.52
CA ALA A 93 5.87 4.42 4.02
C ALA A 93 5.81 4.35 2.49
N GLY A 94 5.52 5.47 1.82
CA GLY A 94 5.44 5.50 0.36
C GLY A 94 6.70 4.99 -0.32
N PRO A 95 7.89 5.56 0.01
CA PRO A 95 9.12 5.10 -0.62
C PRO A 95 9.43 3.64 -0.35
N VAL A 96 9.04 3.11 0.82
CA VAL A 96 9.22 1.69 1.13
C VAL A 96 8.35 0.83 0.22
N PHE A 97 7.10 1.24 0.03
CA PHE A 97 6.20 0.54 -0.89
C PHE A 97 6.77 0.52 -2.31
N LYS A 98 7.25 1.68 -2.77
CA LYS A 98 7.86 1.78 -4.09
C LYS A 98 9.03 0.83 -4.22
N TYR A 99 9.89 0.78 -3.22
CA TYR A 99 11.05 -0.11 -3.24
C TYR A 99 10.63 -1.57 -3.37
N ILE A 100 9.62 -1.97 -2.60
CA ILE A 100 9.11 -3.34 -2.64
C ILE A 100 8.55 -3.65 -4.03
N ALA A 101 7.73 -2.74 -4.56
CA ALA A 101 7.12 -2.94 -5.87
C ALA A 101 8.16 -3.04 -6.97
N ASP A 102 9.17 -2.19 -6.93
CA ASP A 102 10.24 -2.20 -7.93
C ASP A 102 11.04 -3.50 -7.88
N LYS A 103 11.21 -4.09 -6.70
CA LYS A 103 12.00 -5.30 -6.55
C LYS A 103 11.25 -6.56 -6.91
N ILE A 104 9.95 -6.58 -6.69
CA ILE A 104 9.15 -7.79 -6.90
C ILE A 104 8.55 -7.84 -8.30
N ALA A 105 8.10 -6.71 -8.77
CA ALA A 105 7.37 -6.66 -10.05
C ALA A 105 8.25 -6.88 -11.27
#